data_1ac6ab01b4ba20e7e0f30381f3ad126c
#
_entry.id   1ac6ab01b4ba20e7e0f30381f3ad126c
#
_cell.length_a   1.000
_cell.length_b   1.000
_cell.length_c   1.000
_cell.angle_alpha   90.00
_cell.angle_beta   90.00
_cell.angle_gamma   90.00
#
_symmetry.space_group_name_H-M   'P 1'
#
loop_
_entity.id
_entity.type
_entity.pdbx_description
1 polymer ?
#
loop_
_entity_poly.entity_id
_entity_poly.type
_entity_poly.pdbx_seq_one_letter_code
_entity_poly.pdbx_strand_id
1 'polypeptide(L)'
;MIAHSMGCTMSLYFLTQQTKAWKDKYVKSLITLAGPWGGSAKSLEIFAVGTDLSDKINNIPILSEVLMDATRFVERTNPSLAWMMPTSQIWSSDPLVKTPSMDYTAANIGDFFKLLGVPDMAMMYEDTRGLTASLPAPGV
;
A
#
# COMPACT_ATOMS: atom_id res chain seq x y z
N MET A 1 -16.44 -12.29 9.84
CA MET A 1 -15.82 -11.00 9.49
C MET A 1 -15.95 -10.79 7.99
N ILE A 2 -16.17 -9.54 7.57
CA ILE A 2 -16.11 -9.14 6.15
C ILE A 2 -15.11 -7.99 6.06
N ALA A 3 -14.17 -8.08 5.14
CA ALA A 3 -13.12 -7.09 4.96
C ALA A 3 -13.05 -6.66 3.49
N HIS A 4 -12.75 -5.39 3.25
CA HIS A 4 -12.64 -4.82 1.92
C HIS A 4 -11.33 -4.05 1.77
N SER A 5 -10.68 -4.16 0.59
CA SER A 5 -9.48 -3.42 0.21
C SER A 5 -8.37 -3.59 1.28
N MET A 6 -7.75 -2.51 1.75
CA MET A 6 -6.74 -2.53 2.82
C MET A 6 -7.22 -3.27 4.09
N GLY A 7 -8.53 -3.23 4.41
CA GLY A 7 -9.08 -3.99 5.53
C GLY A 7 -8.86 -5.49 5.44
N CYS A 8 -8.62 -6.04 4.23
CA CYS A 8 -8.30 -7.46 4.05
C CYS A 8 -6.92 -7.78 4.62
N THR A 9 -5.90 -7.00 4.29
CA THR A 9 -4.54 -7.18 4.82
C THR A 9 -4.48 -6.94 6.32
N MET A 10 -5.19 -5.91 6.81
CA MET A 10 -5.32 -5.65 8.26
C MET A 10 -6.00 -6.80 9.00
N SER A 11 -7.09 -7.34 8.44
CA SER A 11 -7.80 -8.48 9.05
C SER A 11 -6.94 -9.74 9.07
N LEU A 12 -6.19 -10.00 8.00
CA LEU A 12 -5.25 -11.12 7.94
C LEU A 12 -4.18 -10.97 9.01
N TYR A 13 -3.50 -9.82 9.06
CA TYR A 13 -2.49 -9.54 10.07
C TYR A 13 -3.05 -9.68 11.49
N PHE A 14 -4.21 -9.09 11.78
CA PHE A 14 -4.88 -9.22 13.08
C PHE A 14 -5.14 -10.69 13.45
N LEU A 15 -5.70 -11.47 12.53
CA LEU A 15 -6.06 -12.87 12.81
C LEU A 15 -4.83 -13.77 13.00
N THR A 16 -3.70 -13.47 12.35
CA THR A 16 -2.46 -14.23 12.56
C THR A 16 -1.86 -13.98 13.95
N GLN A 17 -2.20 -12.86 14.60
CA GLN A 17 -1.77 -12.57 15.99
C GLN A 17 -2.70 -13.22 17.03
N GLN A 18 -3.84 -13.79 16.64
CA GLN A 18 -4.79 -14.41 17.57
C GLN A 18 -4.51 -15.90 17.75
N THR A 19 -4.76 -16.40 18.97
CA THR A 19 -4.68 -17.83 19.24
C THR A 19 -5.79 -18.59 18.50
N LYS A 20 -5.56 -19.88 18.24
CA LYS A 20 -6.60 -20.74 17.64
C LYS A 20 -7.88 -20.74 18.47
N ALA A 21 -7.79 -20.87 19.79
CA ALA A 21 -8.93 -20.87 20.68
C ALA A 21 -9.76 -19.58 20.62
N TRP A 22 -9.08 -18.43 20.47
CA TRP A 22 -9.76 -17.17 20.27
C TRP A 22 -10.50 -17.12 18.92
N LYS A 23 -9.82 -17.55 17.86
CA LYS A 23 -10.43 -17.58 16.51
C LYS A 23 -11.65 -18.51 16.47
N ASP A 24 -11.53 -19.71 17.00
CA ASP A 24 -12.64 -20.69 17.05
C ASP A 24 -13.87 -20.16 17.82
N LYS A 25 -13.63 -19.32 18.84
CA LYS A 25 -14.69 -18.74 19.64
C LYS A 25 -15.39 -17.54 18.99
N TYR A 26 -14.64 -16.69 18.30
CA TYR A 26 -15.14 -15.36 17.89
C TYR A 26 -15.27 -15.19 16.37
N VAL A 27 -14.64 -16.05 15.57
CA VAL A 27 -14.58 -15.86 14.11
C VAL A 27 -15.09 -17.12 13.40
N LYS A 28 -16.29 -17.03 12.87
CA LYS A 28 -16.87 -18.13 12.08
C LYS A 28 -16.21 -18.27 10.70
N SER A 29 -15.91 -17.15 10.06
CA SER A 29 -15.30 -17.07 8.73
C SER A 29 -14.76 -15.67 8.44
N LEU A 30 -13.83 -15.59 7.51
CA LEU A 30 -13.35 -14.32 6.93
C LEU A 30 -13.73 -14.29 5.44
N ILE A 31 -14.47 -13.27 5.04
CA ILE A 31 -14.79 -12.97 3.64
C ILE A 31 -14.00 -11.72 3.26
N THR A 32 -13.21 -11.82 2.21
CA THR A 32 -12.36 -10.72 1.73
C THR A 32 -12.80 -10.28 0.34
N LEU A 33 -12.90 -8.96 0.15
CA LEU A 33 -13.30 -8.34 -1.09
C LEU A 33 -12.19 -7.41 -1.57
N ALA A 34 -11.66 -7.66 -2.77
CA ALA A 34 -10.63 -6.82 -3.41
C ALA A 34 -9.41 -6.54 -2.50
N GLY A 35 -8.92 -7.57 -1.81
CA GLY A 35 -7.74 -7.43 -0.93
C GLY A 35 -6.45 -7.24 -1.72
N PRO A 36 -5.63 -6.21 -1.43
CA PRO A 36 -4.37 -5.96 -2.12
C PRO A 36 -3.23 -6.84 -1.55
N TRP A 37 -3.35 -8.16 -1.70
CA TRP A 37 -2.44 -9.15 -1.10
C TRP A 37 -0.97 -9.01 -1.54
N GLY A 38 -0.75 -8.55 -2.75
CA GLY A 38 0.57 -8.26 -3.30
C GLY A 38 0.93 -6.78 -3.29
N GLY A 39 0.16 -5.98 -2.57
CA GLY A 39 0.25 -4.52 -2.65
C GLY A 39 -0.51 -3.96 -3.86
N SER A 40 -0.35 -2.66 -4.11
CA SER A 40 -1.08 -1.93 -5.14
C SER A 40 -0.17 -0.91 -5.84
N ALA A 41 -0.11 -0.99 -7.17
CA ALA A 41 0.55 0.05 -7.97
C ALA A 41 -0.11 1.43 -7.80
N LYS A 42 -1.42 1.46 -7.49
CA LYS A 42 -2.13 2.71 -7.17
C LYS A 42 -1.58 3.39 -5.90
N SER A 43 -1.16 2.61 -4.91
CA SER A 43 -0.50 3.16 -3.71
C SER A 43 0.81 3.85 -4.05
N LEU A 44 1.57 3.29 -4.99
CA LEU A 44 2.80 3.89 -5.47
C LEU A 44 2.53 5.18 -6.25
N GLU A 45 1.53 5.18 -7.12
CA GLU A 45 1.11 6.37 -7.88
C GLU A 45 0.70 7.50 -6.93
N ILE A 46 -0.21 7.22 -5.98
CA ILE A 46 -0.68 8.17 -4.97
C ILE A 46 0.51 8.77 -4.20
N PHE A 47 1.44 7.92 -3.79
CA PHE A 47 2.63 8.36 -3.08
C PHE A 47 3.53 9.26 -3.93
N ALA A 48 3.69 8.95 -5.22
CA ALA A 48 4.56 9.69 -6.11
C ALA A 48 3.98 11.09 -6.45
N VAL A 49 2.70 11.14 -6.80
CA VAL A 49 2.06 12.33 -7.36
C VAL A 49 0.91 12.90 -6.52
N GLY A 50 0.45 12.20 -5.50
CA GLY A 50 -0.73 12.57 -4.71
C GLY A 50 -2.03 12.01 -5.29
N THR A 51 -3.13 12.22 -4.57
CA THR A 51 -4.47 11.83 -5.04
C THR A 51 -5.04 12.91 -5.95
N ASP A 52 -5.38 12.51 -7.18
CA ASP A 52 -6.11 13.41 -8.08
C ASP A 52 -7.56 13.57 -7.60
N LEU A 53 -7.91 14.79 -7.23
CA LEU A 53 -9.25 15.18 -6.79
C LEU A 53 -9.99 16.02 -7.86
N SER A 54 -9.51 16.06 -9.09
CA SER A 54 -10.06 16.92 -10.16
C SER A 54 -11.56 16.73 -10.35
N ASP A 55 -12.05 15.51 -10.31
CA ASP A 55 -13.49 15.19 -10.41
C ASP A 55 -14.31 15.77 -9.23
N LYS A 56 -13.68 16.00 -8.07
CA LYS A 56 -14.34 16.54 -6.87
C LYS A 56 -14.44 18.07 -6.89
N ILE A 57 -13.64 18.73 -7.72
CA ILE A 57 -13.49 20.21 -7.74
C ILE A 57 -13.83 20.82 -9.11
N ASN A 58 -14.73 20.17 -9.87
CA ASN A 58 -15.21 20.64 -11.17
C ASN A 58 -14.08 20.90 -12.19
N ASN A 59 -13.01 20.10 -12.15
CA ASN A 59 -11.88 20.17 -13.09
C ASN A 59 -11.24 21.56 -13.19
N ILE A 60 -11.05 22.26 -12.05
CA ILE A 60 -10.31 23.50 -12.00
C ILE A 60 -8.78 23.17 -11.91
N PRO A 61 -7.99 23.35 -13.00
CA PRO A 61 -6.63 22.79 -13.06
C PRO A 61 -5.70 23.30 -11.95
N ILE A 62 -5.70 24.60 -11.67
CA ILE A 62 -4.84 25.20 -10.64
C ILE A 62 -5.19 24.65 -9.26
N LEU A 63 -6.48 24.49 -8.96
CA LEU A 63 -6.92 23.96 -7.67
C LEU A 63 -6.62 22.47 -7.56
N SER A 64 -6.70 21.73 -8.65
CA SER A 64 -6.30 20.31 -8.73
C SER A 64 -4.83 20.13 -8.35
N GLU A 65 -3.94 20.92 -8.93
CA GLU A 65 -2.50 20.83 -8.68
C GLU A 65 -2.16 21.14 -7.21
N VAL A 66 -2.75 22.20 -6.65
CA VAL A 66 -2.57 22.56 -5.23
C VAL A 66 -3.06 21.46 -4.31
N LEU A 67 -4.20 20.85 -4.61
CA LEU A 67 -4.74 19.74 -3.81
C LEU A 67 -3.91 18.47 -3.96
N MET A 68 -3.42 18.16 -5.15
CA MET A 68 -2.50 17.01 -5.35
C MET A 68 -1.22 17.20 -4.53
N ASP A 69 -0.65 18.39 -4.49
CA ASP A 69 0.52 18.67 -3.67
C ASP A 69 0.23 18.53 -2.17
N ALA A 70 -0.92 19.02 -1.72
CA ALA A 70 -1.34 18.90 -0.33
C ALA A 70 -1.62 17.43 0.06
N THR A 71 -2.32 16.67 -0.78
CA THR A 71 -2.57 15.25 -0.52
C THR A 71 -1.28 14.47 -0.53
N ARG A 72 -0.38 14.72 -1.49
CA ARG A 72 0.93 14.08 -1.56
C ARG A 72 1.75 14.27 -0.28
N PHE A 73 1.72 15.49 0.30
CA PHE A 73 2.40 15.74 1.57
C PHE A 73 1.86 14.87 2.69
N VAL A 74 0.53 14.79 2.84
CA VAL A 74 -0.12 13.96 3.87
C VAL A 74 0.11 12.47 3.60
N GLU A 75 -0.03 12.03 2.37
CA GLU A 75 0.08 10.62 1.99
C GLU A 75 1.50 10.07 2.19
N ARG A 76 2.52 10.90 2.01
CA ARG A 76 3.93 10.55 2.26
C ARG A 76 4.28 10.31 3.73
N THR A 77 3.39 10.67 4.64
CA THR A 77 3.52 10.38 6.08
C THR A 77 2.65 9.23 6.55
N ASN A 78 1.99 8.51 5.63
CA ASN A 78 1.01 7.48 5.96
C ASN A 78 1.60 6.07 5.91
N PRO A 79 1.87 5.40 7.05
CA PRO A 79 2.44 4.06 7.08
C PRO A 79 1.57 3.00 6.40
N SER A 80 0.25 3.18 6.37
CA SER A 80 -0.64 2.23 5.69
C SER A 80 -0.49 2.28 4.18
N LEU A 81 -0.11 3.42 3.61
CA LEU A 81 0.24 3.52 2.20
C LEU A 81 1.55 2.79 1.90
N ALA A 82 2.56 2.95 2.77
CA ALA A 82 3.81 2.20 2.70
C ALA A 82 3.57 0.68 2.77
N TRP A 83 2.70 0.24 3.66
CA TRP A 83 2.32 -1.17 3.79
C TRP A 83 1.65 -1.74 2.55
N MET A 84 0.92 -0.94 1.80
CA MET A 84 0.26 -1.35 0.56
C MET A 84 1.14 -1.23 -0.69
N MET A 85 2.43 -0.97 -0.56
CA MET A 85 3.32 -0.94 -1.72
C MET A 85 3.45 -2.32 -2.38
N PRO A 86 3.65 -2.37 -3.71
CA PRO A 86 3.84 -3.62 -4.44
C PRO A 86 4.97 -4.47 -3.87
N THR A 87 4.73 -5.78 -3.77
CA THR A 87 5.72 -6.75 -3.29
C THR A 87 6.33 -7.53 -4.44
N SER A 88 7.62 -7.84 -4.37
CA SER A 88 8.33 -8.61 -5.40
C SER A 88 7.82 -10.06 -5.55
N GLN A 89 7.12 -10.59 -4.57
CA GLN A 89 6.51 -11.91 -4.62
C GLN A 89 5.36 -12.00 -5.65
N ILE A 90 4.65 -10.90 -5.88
CA ILE A 90 3.50 -10.86 -6.80
C ILE A 90 3.85 -10.10 -8.08
N TRP A 91 4.54 -8.97 -7.96
CA TRP A 91 4.83 -8.09 -9.09
C TRP A 91 6.13 -8.46 -9.84
N SER A 92 6.89 -9.40 -9.28
CA SER A 92 8.10 -9.94 -9.92
C SER A 92 9.06 -8.83 -10.41
N SER A 93 9.51 -8.92 -11.65
CA SER A 93 10.42 -7.98 -12.32
C SER A 93 9.71 -6.95 -13.19
N ASP A 94 8.38 -6.91 -13.18
CA ASP A 94 7.64 -5.97 -14.02
C ASP A 94 7.91 -4.52 -13.58
N PRO A 95 8.22 -3.62 -14.53
CA PRO A 95 8.44 -2.21 -14.21
C PRO A 95 7.16 -1.56 -13.69
N LEU A 96 7.23 -1.01 -12.48
CA LEU A 96 6.16 -0.25 -11.83
C LEU A 96 6.29 1.25 -12.14
N VAL A 97 7.51 1.74 -12.24
CA VAL A 97 7.83 3.12 -12.63
C VAL A 97 8.94 3.11 -13.67
N LYS A 98 8.76 3.87 -14.73
CA LYS A 98 9.78 4.09 -15.76
C LYS A 98 10.25 5.52 -15.72
N THR A 99 11.56 5.69 -15.67
CA THR A 99 12.21 7.01 -15.79
C THR A 99 13.21 6.99 -16.93
N PRO A 100 13.68 8.14 -17.40
CA PRO A 100 14.70 8.18 -18.47
C PRO A 100 16.01 7.47 -18.12
N SER A 101 16.31 7.33 -16.82
CA SER A 101 17.57 6.76 -16.33
C SER A 101 17.44 5.31 -15.88
N MET A 102 16.27 4.85 -15.44
CA MET A 102 16.12 3.55 -14.82
C MET A 102 14.65 3.13 -14.71
N ASP A 103 14.40 1.82 -14.78
CA ASP A 103 13.12 1.20 -14.46
C ASP A 103 13.11 0.76 -12.99
N TYR A 104 12.03 1.07 -12.28
CA TYR A 104 11.82 0.64 -10.90
C TYR A 104 10.77 -0.47 -10.84
N THR A 105 11.13 -1.54 -10.16
CA THR A 105 10.31 -2.72 -9.91
C THR A 105 9.97 -2.80 -8.43
N ALA A 106 9.17 -3.76 -8.01
CA ALA A 106 8.92 -4.00 -6.58
C ALA A 106 10.20 -4.37 -5.79
N ALA A 107 11.23 -4.86 -6.47
CA ALA A 107 12.49 -5.24 -5.81
C ALA A 107 13.38 -4.04 -5.44
N ASN A 108 13.31 -2.96 -6.23
CA ASN A 108 14.16 -1.77 -6.04
C ASN A 108 13.37 -0.48 -5.80
N ILE A 109 12.10 -0.61 -5.39
CA ILE A 109 11.21 0.53 -5.17
C ILE A 109 11.73 1.49 -4.08
N GLY A 110 12.52 0.99 -3.12
CA GLY A 110 13.18 1.82 -2.12
C GLY A 110 14.13 2.86 -2.73
N ASP A 111 14.74 2.55 -3.87
CA ASP A 111 15.61 3.51 -4.57
C ASP A 111 14.80 4.59 -5.28
N PHE A 112 13.58 4.27 -5.70
CA PHE A 112 12.63 5.28 -6.19
C PHE A 112 12.25 6.29 -5.10
N PHE A 113 12.04 5.84 -3.86
CA PHE A 113 11.77 6.75 -2.75
C PHE A 113 12.95 7.68 -2.45
N LYS A 114 14.18 7.18 -2.57
CA LYS A 114 15.40 8.01 -2.45
C LYS A 114 15.47 9.05 -3.57
N LEU A 115 15.14 8.66 -4.81
CA LEU A 115 15.09 9.58 -5.94
C LEU A 115 14.08 10.73 -5.70
N LEU A 116 12.93 10.41 -5.09
CA LEU A 116 11.90 11.40 -4.74
C LEU A 116 12.30 12.30 -3.55
N GLY A 117 13.41 12.03 -2.88
CA GLY A 117 13.88 12.80 -1.71
C GLY A 117 12.98 12.63 -0.48
N VAL A 118 12.41 11.43 -0.28
CA VAL A 118 11.48 11.12 0.81
C VAL A 118 11.99 9.99 1.70
N PRO A 119 13.05 10.24 2.50
CA PRO A 119 13.70 9.21 3.30
C PRO A 119 12.76 8.57 4.34
N ASP A 120 11.84 9.35 4.92
CA ASP A 120 10.89 8.84 5.91
C ASP A 120 9.98 7.76 5.31
N MET A 121 9.59 7.92 4.05
CA MET A 121 8.80 6.90 3.38
C MET A 121 9.62 5.64 3.10
N ALA A 122 10.89 5.77 2.74
CA ALA A 122 11.76 4.63 2.58
C ALA A 122 11.89 3.84 3.89
N MET A 123 12.00 4.51 5.04
CA MET A 123 12.00 3.90 6.36
C MET A 123 10.67 3.19 6.65
N MET A 124 9.53 3.87 6.48
CA MET A 124 8.20 3.27 6.68
C MET A 124 7.98 2.04 5.79
N TYR A 125 8.47 2.08 4.55
CA TYR A 125 8.39 0.94 3.64
C TYR A 125 9.22 -0.24 4.14
N GLU A 126 10.47 -0.02 4.58
CA GLU A 126 11.32 -1.08 5.14
C GLU A 126 10.67 -1.71 6.39
N ASP A 127 10.07 -0.90 7.27
CA ASP A 127 9.40 -1.36 8.48
C ASP A 127 8.12 -2.18 8.19
N THR A 128 7.42 -1.86 7.10
CA THR A 128 6.09 -2.44 6.82
C THR A 128 6.10 -3.54 5.77
N ARG A 129 7.05 -3.58 4.85
CA ARG A 129 7.06 -4.52 3.71
C ARG A 129 7.07 -6.00 4.12
N GLY A 130 7.60 -6.30 5.31
CA GLY A 130 7.63 -7.65 5.87
C GLY A 130 6.32 -8.09 6.52
N LEU A 131 5.40 -7.17 6.82
CA LEU A 131 4.22 -7.48 7.62
C LEU A 131 3.20 -8.37 6.91
N THR A 132 3.16 -8.36 5.59
CA THR A 132 2.25 -9.19 4.78
C THR A 132 2.94 -10.28 3.98
N ALA A 133 4.23 -10.10 3.68
CA ALA A 133 4.98 -10.98 2.77
C ALA A 133 5.08 -12.45 3.23
N SER A 134 4.93 -12.71 4.52
CA SER A 134 5.05 -14.05 5.12
C SER A 134 3.86 -14.43 6.02
N LEU A 135 2.72 -13.73 5.89
CA LEU A 135 1.57 -14.07 6.72
C LEU A 135 1.00 -15.44 6.34
N PRO A 136 0.85 -16.35 7.29
CA PRO A 136 0.17 -17.63 7.07
C PRO A 136 -1.34 -17.40 6.83
N ALA A 137 -2.01 -18.44 6.33
CA ALA A 137 -3.46 -18.43 6.26
C ALA A 137 -4.07 -18.09 7.64
N PRO A 138 -5.19 -17.34 7.69
CA PRO A 138 -5.75 -16.84 8.96
C PRO A 138 -6.24 -17.95 9.89
N GLY A 139 -6.50 -19.15 9.36
CA GLY A 139 -6.94 -20.31 10.13
C GLY A 139 -8.35 -20.13 10.73
N VAL A 140 -9.27 -19.56 9.95
CA VAL A 140 -10.68 -19.36 10.30
C VAL A 140 -11.59 -19.89 9.22
#